data_d754fb7ee34587c6b11ebbf1e293ca69
#
_entry.id   d754fb7ee34587c6b11ebbf1e293ca69
#
_cell.length_a   1.000
_cell.length_b   1.000
_cell.length_c   1.000
_cell.angle_alpha   90.00
_cell.angle_beta   90.00
_cell.angle_gamma   90.00
#
_symmetry.space_group_name_H-M   'P 1'
#
loop_
_entity.id
_entity.type
_entity.pdbx_description
1 polymer ?
#
loop_
_entity_poly.entity_id
_entity_poly.type
_entity_poly.pdbx_seq_one_letter_code
_entity_poly.pdbx_strand_id
1 'polypeptide(L)'
;MIKPWLFEFLPELGSPSVEPNAQDVAALFGRYLDLWVRDEALGFEGIFFSEHHFGRSYSPSPNLLIAALGPRTKRLRLGVMGVVLPYYHPARVVEEIGMLDHLTGGRLEIGTAIGVPQELGRLNMTMAEARERNDEIVAFLDAALTNRIVSHRGKYFSFSNLRLLPRTLQQRFPPRWMTVISAESARRAARRRVRISTGFNATQLIKRIFDAYRAEADALGFEAGLSTSRCGGALPWRPQQAKRVCMRTRSPNA
;
A
#
# COMPACT_ATOMS: atom_id res chain seq x y z
N MET A 1 -10.62 4.48 20.48
CA MET A 1 -11.20 5.41 19.48
C MET A 1 -10.85 4.91 18.09
N ILE A 2 -11.80 4.84 17.16
CA ILE A 2 -11.57 4.46 15.75
C ILE A 2 -10.84 5.60 15.07
N LYS A 3 -9.77 5.30 14.34
CA LYS A 3 -9.01 6.27 13.54
C LYS A 3 -9.37 6.09 12.06
N PRO A 4 -10.00 7.07 11.41
CA PRO A 4 -10.40 6.95 10.02
C PRO A 4 -9.19 7.08 9.10
N TRP A 5 -9.17 6.24 8.05
CA TRP A 5 -8.23 6.31 6.94
C TRP A 5 -8.99 6.40 5.63
N LEU A 6 -8.43 7.14 4.70
CA LEU A 6 -8.92 7.16 3.32
C LEU A 6 -8.24 6.06 2.52
N PHE A 7 -8.99 5.51 1.57
CA PHE A 7 -8.45 4.68 0.50
C PHE A 7 -8.87 5.27 -0.84
N GLU A 8 -7.88 5.67 -1.64
CA GLU A 8 -8.10 6.45 -2.85
C GLU A 8 -7.75 5.68 -4.11
N PHE A 9 -8.68 5.65 -5.06
CA PHE A 9 -8.49 4.98 -6.36
C PHE A 9 -8.06 5.90 -7.48
N LEU A 10 -8.39 7.19 -7.38
CA LEU A 10 -8.19 8.20 -8.41
C LEU A 10 -8.72 7.74 -9.78
N PRO A 11 -10.04 7.56 -9.93
CA PRO A 11 -10.62 7.02 -11.15
C PRO A 11 -10.51 7.99 -12.32
N GLU A 12 -10.43 7.42 -13.53
CA GLU A 12 -10.48 8.16 -14.79
C GLU A 12 -11.76 9.00 -14.93
N LEU A 13 -11.63 10.17 -15.54
CA LEU A 13 -12.75 11.04 -15.89
C LEU A 13 -13.48 10.53 -17.14
N GLY A 14 -14.80 10.75 -17.18
CA GLY A 14 -15.61 10.57 -18.36
C GLY A 14 -15.92 9.12 -18.76
N SER A 15 -16.11 8.90 -20.05
CA SER A 15 -16.44 7.60 -20.65
C SER A 15 -15.21 6.91 -21.20
N PRO A 16 -15.13 5.55 -21.17
CA PRO A 16 -14.01 4.80 -21.74
C PRO A 16 -13.75 5.05 -23.22
N SER A 17 -14.75 5.55 -23.94
CA SER A 17 -14.70 5.79 -25.40
C SER A 17 -14.26 7.20 -25.77
N VAL A 18 -14.00 8.07 -24.79
CA VAL A 18 -13.63 9.47 -25.01
C VAL A 18 -12.34 9.76 -24.25
N GLU A 19 -11.30 10.16 -24.96
CA GLU A 19 -10.06 10.60 -24.34
C GLU A 19 -10.33 11.86 -23.50
N PRO A 20 -9.97 11.87 -22.19
CA PRO A 20 -10.16 13.02 -21.36
C PRO A 20 -9.31 14.21 -21.79
N ASN A 21 -9.84 15.41 -21.66
CA ASN A 21 -9.10 16.64 -21.92
C ASN A 21 -7.93 16.76 -20.94
N ALA A 22 -6.73 17.09 -21.44
CA ALA A 22 -5.51 17.19 -20.65
C ALA A 22 -5.61 18.24 -19.52
N GLN A 23 -6.29 19.37 -19.76
CA GLN A 23 -6.53 20.40 -18.77
C GLN A 23 -7.44 19.92 -17.65
N ASP A 24 -8.48 19.13 -17.97
CA ASP A 24 -9.36 18.54 -16.97
C ASP A 24 -8.62 17.53 -16.09
N VAL A 25 -7.73 16.73 -16.68
CA VAL A 25 -6.86 15.80 -15.94
C VAL A 25 -5.91 16.57 -15.01
N ALA A 26 -5.26 17.62 -15.50
CA ALA A 26 -4.40 18.46 -14.68
C ALA A 26 -5.16 19.11 -13.51
N ALA A 27 -6.36 19.65 -13.79
CA ALA A 27 -7.23 20.22 -12.76
C ALA A 27 -7.72 19.18 -11.76
N LEU A 28 -7.92 17.93 -12.19
CA LEU A 28 -8.25 16.79 -11.31
C LEU A 28 -7.16 16.56 -10.27
N PHE A 29 -5.91 16.41 -10.69
CA PHE A 29 -4.78 16.22 -9.77
C PHE A 29 -4.67 17.38 -8.77
N GLY A 30 -4.80 18.63 -9.22
CA GLY A 30 -4.80 19.80 -8.35
C GLY A 30 -5.90 19.72 -7.28
N ARG A 31 -7.15 19.47 -7.70
CA ARG A 31 -8.30 19.34 -6.79
C ARG A 31 -8.13 18.21 -5.77
N TYR A 32 -7.62 17.05 -6.18
CA TYR A 32 -7.41 15.94 -5.28
C TYR A 32 -6.30 16.23 -4.26
N LEU A 33 -5.18 16.83 -4.68
CA LEU A 33 -4.14 17.24 -3.76
C LEU A 33 -4.67 18.23 -2.70
N ASP A 34 -5.47 19.23 -3.10
CA ASP A 34 -6.09 20.18 -2.16
C ASP A 34 -7.08 19.49 -1.22
N LEU A 35 -7.84 18.53 -1.74
CA LEU A 35 -8.80 17.77 -0.97
C LEU A 35 -8.10 16.90 0.10
N TRP A 36 -7.04 16.19 -0.26
CA TRP A 36 -6.28 15.34 0.67
C TRP A 36 -5.57 16.19 1.75
N VAL A 37 -5.14 17.40 1.44
CA VAL A 37 -4.64 18.33 2.46
C VAL A 37 -5.74 18.69 3.47
N ARG A 38 -6.99 18.90 3.01
CA ARG A 38 -8.14 19.16 3.88
C ARG A 38 -8.52 17.95 4.74
N ASP A 39 -8.29 16.73 4.25
CA ASP A 39 -8.59 15.51 5.02
C ASP A 39 -7.78 15.44 6.33
N GLU A 40 -6.58 16.02 6.37
CA GLU A 40 -5.82 16.19 7.61
C GLU A 40 -6.55 17.07 8.64
N ALA A 41 -7.16 18.16 8.18
CA ALA A 41 -7.94 19.06 9.06
C ALA A 41 -9.25 18.41 9.54
N LEU A 42 -9.82 17.48 8.75
CA LEU A 42 -11.01 16.71 9.10
C LEU A 42 -10.73 15.55 10.07
N GLY A 43 -9.47 15.34 10.46
CA GLY A 43 -9.09 14.35 11.48
C GLY A 43 -8.84 12.95 10.93
N PHE A 44 -8.63 12.78 9.63
CA PHE A 44 -8.15 11.50 9.09
C PHE A 44 -6.73 11.24 9.58
N GLU A 45 -6.44 9.97 9.93
CA GLU A 45 -5.11 9.53 10.37
C GLU A 45 -4.15 9.39 9.19
N GLY A 46 -4.66 8.97 8.05
CA GLY A 46 -3.84 8.76 6.85
C GLY A 46 -4.64 8.45 5.59
N ILE A 47 -3.89 8.35 4.49
CA ILE A 47 -4.40 7.98 3.17
C ILE A 47 -3.57 6.83 2.63
N PHE A 48 -4.25 5.82 2.12
CA PHE A 48 -3.67 4.82 1.23
C PHE A 48 -4.13 5.06 -0.20
N PHE A 49 -3.18 5.14 -1.11
CA PHE A 49 -3.43 5.17 -2.55
C PHE A 49 -3.42 3.75 -3.12
N SER A 50 -4.31 3.47 -4.07
CA SER A 50 -4.24 2.27 -4.88
C SER A 50 -3.16 2.40 -5.96
N GLU A 51 -2.64 1.27 -6.44
CA GLU A 51 -1.87 1.19 -7.67
C GLU A 51 -2.62 0.33 -8.68
N HIS A 52 -2.93 0.93 -9.83
CA HIS A 52 -3.62 0.25 -10.93
C HIS A 52 -3.05 0.70 -12.27
N HIS A 53 -2.89 -0.27 -13.17
CA HIS A 53 -2.28 -0.08 -14.48
C HIS A 53 -3.23 -0.50 -15.60
N PHE A 54 -3.04 0.11 -16.78
CA PHE A 54 -3.72 -0.26 -18.04
C PHE A 54 -5.24 -0.25 -17.97
N GLY A 55 -5.82 0.36 -16.97
CA GLY A 55 -7.23 0.45 -16.70
C GLY A 55 -7.67 1.89 -16.47
N ARG A 56 -8.84 2.05 -15.86
CA ARG A 56 -9.48 3.34 -15.63
C ARG A 56 -9.05 4.00 -14.32
N SER A 57 -7.74 4.19 -14.13
CA SER A 57 -7.19 4.85 -12.94
C SER A 57 -6.02 5.75 -13.32
N TYR A 58 -5.97 6.93 -12.70
CA TYR A 58 -4.84 7.86 -12.79
C TYR A 58 -3.80 7.64 -11.69
N SER A 59 -3.75 6.46 -11.09
CA SER A 59 -2.80 6.10 -10.04
C SER A 59 -1.87 4.94 -10.42
N PRO A 60 -1.15 5.01 -11.57
CA PRO A 60 -0.18 3.96 -11.91
C PRO A 60 1.13 4.09 -11.14
N SER A 61 1.42 5.24 -10.55
CA SER A 61 2.61 5.51 -9.74
C SER A 61 2.24 6.29 -8.48
N PRO A 62 1.57 5.67 -7.51
CA PRO A 62 1.06 6.35 -6.32
C PRO A 62 2.15 6.96 -5.44
N ASN A 63 3.40 6.52 -5.57
CA ASN A 63 4.56 7.12 -4.91
C ASN A 63 4.74 8.61 -5.29
N LEU A 64 4.39 9.01 -6.52
CA LEU A 64 4.40 10.40 -6.95
C LEU A 64 3.35 11.24 -6.21
N LEU A 65 2.18 10.66 -5.91
CA LEU A 65 1.14 11.31 -5.12
C LEU A 65 1.59 11.52 -3.68
N ILE A 66 2.27 10.53 -3.10
CA ILE A 66 2.87 10.65 -1.76
C ILE A 66 3.94 11.74 -1.75
N ALA A 67 4.81 11.78 -2.75
CA ALA A 67 5.86 12.80 -2.86
C ALA A 67 5.27 14.22 -2.98
N ALA A 68 4.19 14.38 -3.73
CA ALA A 68 3.49 15.66 -3.88
C ALA A 68 2.73 16.09 -2.63
N LEU A 69 2.14 15.15 -1.90
CA LEU A 69 1.30 15.42 -0.71
C LEU A 69 2.12 15.52 0.58
N GLY A 70 3.22 14.79 0.69
CA GLY A 70 4.06 14.72 1.88
C GLY A 70 4.47 16.09 2.43
N PRO A 71 5.05 17.00 1.61
CA PRO A 71 5.43 18.34 2.06
C PRO A 71 4.23 19.26 2.39
N ARG A 72 3.05 18.95 1.85
CA ARG A 72 1.81 19.75 2.03
C ARG A 72 1.02 19.41 3.27
N THR A 73 1.39 18.32 3.97
CA THR A 73 0.73 17.83 5.20
C THR A 73 1.73 17.70 6.34
N LYS A 74 1.25 17.65 7.58
CA LYS A 74 2.09 17.62 8.79
C LYS A 74 1.88 16.36 9.65
N ARG A 75 0.67 15.81 9.69
CA ARG A 75 0.29 14.69 10.54
C ARG A 75 -0.21 13.48 9.77
N LEU A 76 -0.79 13.72 8.58
CA LEU A 76 -1.42 12.69 7.77
C LEU A 76 -0.38 11.63 7.36
N ARG A 77 -0.61 10.38 7.73
CA ARG A 77 0.22 9.26 7.28
C ARG A 77 -0.12 8.91 5.83
N LEU A 78 0.88 8.56 5.05
CA LEU A 78 0.74 8.37 3.61
C LEU A 78 1.32 7.02 3.20
N GLY A 79 0.57 6.27 2.41
CA GLY A 79 1.03 4.98 1.93
C GLY A 79 0.37 4.53 0.64
N VAL A 80 0.87 3.44 0.10
CA VAL A 80 0.26 2.71 -1.02
C VAL A 80 -0.31 1.40 -0.49
N MET A 81 -1.48 1.01 -0.96
CA MET A 81 -2.09 -0.25 -0.54
C MET A 81 -2.58 -1.03 -1.77
N GLY A 82 -1.60 -1.65 -2.42
CA GLY A 82 -0.14 -1.73 -2.18
C GLY A 82 0.63 -1.59 -3.46
N VAL A 83 1.89 -1.30 -3.33
CA VAL A 83 2.83 -1.29 -4.46
C VAL A 83 2.86 -2.68 -5.08
N VAL A 84 2.62 -2.77 -6.38
CA VAL A 84 2.63 -4.03 -7.13
C VAL A 84 4.06 -4.45 -7.42
N LEU A 85 4.74 -5.01 -6.41
CA LEU A 85 6.16 -5.29 -6.43
C LEU A 85 6.67 -6.01 -7.69
N PRO A 86 5.93 -6.98 -8.30
CA PRO A 86 6.40 -7.66 -9.50
C PRO A 86 6.71 -6.76 -10.70
N TYR A 87 6.19 -5.53 -10.72
CA TYR A 87 6.46 -4.54 -11.77
C TYR A 87 7.75 -3.76 -11.57
N TYR A 88 8.36 -3.85 -10.38
CA TYR A 88 9.46 -2.97 -9.99
C TYR A 88 10.80 -3.70 -9.86
N HIS A 89 11.85 -2.93 -10.07
CA HIS A 89 13.19 -3.35 -9.70
C HIS A 89 13.41 -3.14 -8.19
N PRO A 90 13.75 -4.19 -7.40
CA PRO A 90 13.72 -4.14 -5.94
C PRO A 90 14.67 -3.10 -5.31
N ALA A 91 15.83 -2.84 -5.91
CA ALA A 91 16.74 -1.81 -5.40
C ALA A 91 16.10 -0.41 -5.50
N ARG A 92 15.40 -0.11 -6.62
CA ARG A 92 14.67 1.15 -6.80
C ARG A 92 13.57 1.32 -5.75
N VAL A 93 12.84 0.25 -5.45
CA VAL A 93 11.80 0.29 -4.41
C VAL A 93 12.37 0.69 -3.05
N VAL A 94 13.54 0.15 -2.66
CA VAL A 94 14.21 0.51 -1.40
C VAL A 94 14.62 1.98 -1.37
N GLU A 95 15.23 2.47 -2.48
CA GLU A 95 15.65 3.87 -2.59
C GLU A 95 14.46 4.83 -2.53
N GLU A 96 13.37 4.53 -3.24
CA GLU A 96 12.13 5.32 -3.20
C GLU A 96 11.49 5.32 -1.81
N ILE A 97 11.45 4.19 -1.12
CA ILE A 97 10.99 4.12 0.27
C ILE A 97 11.79 5.08 1.16
N GLY A 98 13.12 5.08 1.03
CA GLY A 98 13.98 6.00 1.76
C GLY A 98 13.66 7.46 1.46
N MET A 99 13.56 7.82 0.18
CA MET A 99 13.22 9.18 -0.24
C MET A 99 11.84 9.63 0.26
N LEU A 100 10.82 8.77 0.08
CA LEU A 100 9.45 9.09 0.50
C LEU A 100 9.33 9.22 2.01
N ASP A 101 10.07 8.44 2.77
CA ASP A 101 10.06 8.55 4.23
C ASP A 101 10.63 9.90 4.71
N HIS A 102 11.66 10.41 4.05
CA HIS A 102 12.18 11.76 4.29
C HIS A 102 11.21 12.84 3.85
N LEU A 103 10.66 12.75 2.62
CA LEU A 103 9.68 13.72 2.10
C LEU A 103 8.42 13.81 2.93
N THR A 104 8.02 12.72 3.55
CA THR A 104 6.87 12.67 4.46
C THR A 104 7.21 13.01 5.91
N GLY A 105 8.49 13.22 6.24
CA GLY A 105 8.92 13.46 7.62
C GLY A 105 8.63 12.28 8.56
N GLY A 106 8.85 11.04 8.12
CA GLY A 106 8.63 9.83 8.92
C GLY A 106 7.16 9.41 9.03
N ARG A 107 6.31 9.79 8.08
CA ARG A 107 4.88 9.44 8.03
C ARG A 107 4.52 8.41 6.95
N LEU A 108 5.53 7.84 6.30
CA LEU A 108 5.34 6.81 5.28
C LEU A 108 4.80 5.52 5.89
N GLU A 109 3.90 4.86 5.16
CA GLU A 109 3.45 3.47 5.37
C GLU A 109 3.74 2.66 4.11
N ILE A 110 4.33 1.48 4.24
CA ILE A 110 4.71 0.63 3.10
C ILE A 110 3.67 -0.47 2.92
N GLY A 111 2.84 -0.39 1.91
CA GLY A 111 1.96 -1.50 1.53
C GLY A 111 2.45 -2.20 0.27
N THR A 112 2.31 -3.51 0.22
CA THR A 112 2.73 -4.35 -0.91
C THR A 112 1.60 -5.20 -1.44
N ALA A 113 1.59 -5.43 -2.75
CA ALA A 113 0.64 -6.26 -3.46
C ALA A 113 1.33 -7.08 -4.56
N ILE A 114 0.67 -8.14 -5.00
CA ILE A 114 1.15 -8.99 -6.10
C ILE A 114 0.66 -8.48 -7.45
N GLY A 115 -0.39 -7.68 -7.48
CA GLY A 115 -1.11 -7.27 -8.67
C GLY A 115 -2.37 -8.10 -8.92
N VAL A 116 -3.10 -7.73 -9.96
CA VAL A 116 -4.35 -8.38 -10.37
C VAL A 116 -4.16 -9.12 -11.71
N PRO A 117 -4.85 -10.26 -11.92
CA PRO A 117 -4.62 -11.09 -13.11
C PRO A 117 -4.76 -10.35 -14.45
N GLN A 118 -5.70 -9.40 -14.51
CA GLN A 118 -5.99 -8.64 -15.75
C GLN A 118 -4.83 -7.71 -16.16
N GLU A 119 -4.17 -7.08 -15.16
CA GLU A 119 -3.02 -6.20 -15.39
C GLU A 119 -1.76 -7.01 -15.65
N LEU A 120 -1.52 -8.07 -14.87
CA LEU A 120 -0.39 -8.98 -15.07
C LEU A 120 -0.41 -9.60 -16.48
N GLY A 121 -1.59 -10.03 -16.94
CA GLY A 121 -1.76 -10.61 -18.27
C GLY A 121 -1.38 -9.64 -19.42
N ARG A 122 -1.57 -8.33 -19.23
CA ARG A 122 -1.13 -7.32 -20.21
C ARG A 122 0.40 -7.18 -20.31
N LEU A 123 1.11 -7.62 -19.28
CA LEU A 123 2.58 -7.69 -19.25
C LEU A 123 3.12 -9.11 -19.52
N ASN A 124 2.27 -10.02 -19.99
CA ASN A 124 2.61 -11.43 -20.22
C ASN A 124 3.16 -12.13 -18.96
N MET A 125 2.76 -11.69 -17.78
CA MET A 125 3.17 -12.25 -16.50
C MET A 125 2.04 -13.11 -15.92
N THR A 126 2.37 -14.34 -15.51
CA THR A 126 1.43 -15.22 -14.82
C THR A 126 1.33 -14.86 -13.33
N MET A 127 0.20 -15.23 -12.69
CA MET A 127 0.06 -15.09 -11.24
C MET A 127 1.09 -15.91 -10.44
N ALA A 128 1.55 -17.04 -10.98
CA ALA A 128 2.60 -17.85 -10.36
C ALA A 128 3.94 -17.10 -10.37
N GLU A 129 4.34 -16.60 -11.52
CA GLU A 129 5.55 -15.79 -11.67
C GLU A 129 5.50 -14.52 -10.81
N ALA A 130 4.37 -13.80 -10.81
CA ALA A 130 4.20 -12.60 -10.00
C ALA A 130 4.36 -12.91 -8.50
N ARG A 131 3.88 -14.07 -8.01
CA ARG A 131 4.07 -14.50 -6.63
C ARG A 131 5.54 -14.79 -6.31
N GLU A 132 6.24 -15.51 -7.18
CA GLU A 132 7.65 -15.81 -7.01
C GLU A 132 8.50 -14.53 -6.98
N ARG A 133 8.26 -13.61 -7.94
CA ARG A 133 8.94 -12.29 -7.95
C ARG A 133 8.63 -11.49 -6.70
N ASN A 134 7.37 -11.43 -6.28
CA ASN A 134 6.96 -10.73 -5.07
C ASN A 134 7.66 -11.29 -3.83
N ASP A 135 7.71 -12.61 -3.68
CA ASP A 135 8.33 -13.25 -2.52
C ASP A 135 9.84 -12.98 -2.48
N GLU A 136 10.51 -12.99 -3.63
CA GLU A 136 11.91 -12.65 -3.76
C GLU A 136 12.17 -11.16 -3.43
N ILE A 137 11.35 -10.26 -3.98
CA ILE A 137 11.47 -8.82 -3.72
C ILE A 137 11.22 -8.51 -2.24
N VAL A 138 10.22 -9.12 -1.61
CA VAL A 138 9.93 -8.91 -0.18
C VAL A 138 11.11 -9.39 0.68
N ALA A 139 11.72 -10.53 0.36
CA ALA A 139 12.90 -11.00 1.07
C ALA A 139 14.09 -10.03 0.92
N PHE A 140 14.30 -9.48 -0.28
CA PHE A 140 15.31 -8.46 -0.53
C PHE A 140 15.01 -7.17 0.26
N LEU A 141 13.77 -6.68 0.25
CA LEU A 141 13.33 -5.50 1.02
C LEU A 141 13.60 -5.68 2.52
N ASP A 142 13.29 -6.87 3.08
CA ASP A 142 13.53 -7.18 4.49
C ASP A 142 15.02 -7.06 4.83
N ALA A 143 15.89 -7.59 3.98
CA ALA A 143 17.33 -7.48 4.15
C ALA A 143 17.85 -6.06 3.94
N ALA A 144 17.41 -5.39 2.88
CA ALA A 144 17.92 -4.07 2.49
C ALA A 144 17.50 -2.95 3.45
N LEU A 145 16.29 -3.02 4.01
CA LEU A 145 15.82 -2.04 4.99
C LEU A 145 16.51 -2.17 6.34
N THR A 146 17.03 -3.36 6.68
CA THR A 146 17.70 -3.61 7.96
C THR A 146 19.22 -3.47 7.89
N ASN A 147 19.85 -3.85 6.78
CA ASN A 147 21.29 -3.87 6.65
C ASN A 147 21.82 -2.62 5.90
N ARG A 148 23.03 -2.18 6.24
CA ARG A 148 23.72 -1.05 5.59
C ARG A 148 24.20 -1.42 4.18
N ILE A 149 24.64 -2.65 4.02
CA ILE A 149 25.11 -3.23 2.75
C ILE A 149 24.33 -4.51 2.57
N VAL A 150 23.82 -4.77 1.39
CA VAL A 150 23.05 -5.96 1.07
C VAL A 150 23.58 -6.62 -0.20
N SER A 151 23.69 -7.94 -0.13
CA SER A 151 23.88 -8.81 -1.30
C SER A 151 22.66 -9.72 -1.41
N HIS A 152 22.27 -10.05 -2.62
CA HIS A 152 21.14 -10.93 -2.90
C HIS A 152 21.46 -11.81 -4.10
N ARG A 153 21.06 -13.06 -4.03
CA ARG A 153 21.15 -14.01 -5.15
C ARG A 153 19.85 -14.80 -5.23
N GLY A 154 18.99 -14.40 -6.14
CA GLY A 154 17.69 -15.01 -6.37
C GLY A 154 17.53 -15.52 -7.80
N LYS A 155 16.30 -15.92 -8.10
CA LYS A 155 15.93 -16.40 -9.44
C LYS A 155 15.80 -15.23 -10.44
N TYR A 156 15.28 -14.10 -9.98
CA TYR A 156 14.97 -12.94 -10.82
C TYR A 156 15.98 -11.81 -10.65
N PHE A 157 16.58 -11.69 -9.47
CA PHE A 157 17.48 -10.59 -9.15
C PHE A 157 18.77 -11.08 -8.50
N SER A 158 19.89 -10.43 -8.84
CA SER A 158 21.18 -10.72 -8.22
C SER A 158 21.96 -9.43 -8.03
N PHE A 159 22.42 -9.19 -6.81
CA PHE A 159 23.15 -7.99 -6.42
C PHE A 159 24.31 -8.34 -5.51
N SER A 160 25.41 -7.59 -5.61
CA SER A 160 26.57 -7.74 -4.74
C SER A 160 26.91 -6.40 -4.09
N ASN A 161 27.00 -6.38 -2.76
CA ASN A 161 27.49 -5.27 -1.97
C ASN A 161 26.79 -3.92 -2.23
N LEU A 162 25.46 -3.93 -2.41
CA LEU A 162 24.70 -2.71 -2.63
C LEU A 162 24.60 -1.91 -1.34
N ARG A 163 24.88 -0.62 -1.45
CA ARG A 163 24.58 0.40 -0.44
C ARG A 163 23.46 1.27 -0.97
N LEU A 164 22.24 1.04 -0.48
CA LEU A 164 21.04 1.75 -0.94
C LEU A 164 20.78 2.98 -0.06
N LEU A 165 20.61 4.14 -0.70
CA LEU A 165 20.42 5.43 -0.06
C LEU A 165 19.27 6.20 -0.71
N PRO A 166 18.60 7.11 0.07
CA PRO A 166 18.80 7.35 1.51
C PRO A 166 18.23 6.19 2.35
N ARG A 167 18.73 6.03 3.57
CA ARG A 167 18.09 5.15 4.57
C ARG A 167 16.82 5.80 5.06
N THR A 168 15.89 5.00 5.57
CA THR A 168 14.63 5.51 6.13
C THR A 168 14.87 6.39 7.35
N LEU A 169 14.04 7.43 7.51
CA LEU A 169 14.00 8.30 8.68
C LEU A 169 13.41 7.57 9.88
N GLN A 170 12.34 6.78 9.66
CA GLN A 170 11.71 5.96 10.69
C GLN A 170 12.66 4.86 11.17
N GLN A 171 12.82 4.72 12.53
CA GLN A 171 13.71 3.72 13.12
C GLN A 171 13.25 2.31 12.83
N ARG A 172 14.20 1.45 12.45
CA ARG A 172 14.17 0.22 11.73
C ARG A 172 13.67 0.42 10.29
N PHE A 173 12.41 0.76 10.07
CA PHE A 173 11.78 1.05 8.78
C PHE A 173 10.32 1.50 8.98
N PRO A 174 9.66 2.11 7.97
CA PRO A 174 8.24 2.45 8.01
C PRO A 174 7.35 1.23 8.26
N PRO A 175 6.18 1.39 8.91
CA PRO A 175 5.22 0.30 9.10
C PRO A 175 4.87 -0.37 7.78
N ARG A 176 4.84 -1.71 7.78
CA ARG A 176 4.58 -2.51 6.59
C ARG A 176 3.19 -3.13 6.59
N TRP A 177 2.60 -3.19 5.41
CA TRP A 177 1.28 -3.71 5.16
C TRP A 177 1.27 -4.68 3.98
N MET A 178 0.40 -5.64 4.01
CA MET A 178 0.13 -6.55 2.92
C MET A 178 -1.36 -6.61 2.63
N THR A 179 -1.73 -6.43 1.36
CA THR A 179 -3.10 -6.66 0.91
C THR A 179 -3.36 -8.17 0.85
N VAL A 180 -4.37 -8.62 1.57
CA VAL A 180 -4.72 -10.04 1.69
C VAL A 180 -6.18 -10.27 1.30
N ILE A 181 -6.46 -11.39 0.62
CA ILE A 181 -7.79 -11.75 0.13
C ILE A 181 -8.22 -13.15 0.59
N SER A 182 -7.38 -13.84 1.37
CA SER A 182 -7.65 -15.20 1.86
C SER A 182 -7.02 -15.42 3.24
N ALA A 183 -7.53 -16.43 3.97
CA ALA A 183 -6.94 -16.87 5.25
C ALA A 183 -5.46 -17.28 5.09
N GLU A 184 -5.09 -17.91 3.97
CA GLU A 184 -3.71 -18.32 3.72
C GLU A 184 -2.77 -17.13 3.56
N SER A 185 -3.19 -16.10 2.78
CA SER A 185 -2.39 -14.87 2.65
C SER A 185 -2.29 -14.11 3.98
N ALA A 186 -3.32 -14.18 4.82
CA ALA A 186 -3.30 -13.59 6.17
C ALA A 186 -2.30 -14.29 7.10
N ARG A 187 -2.27 -15.64 7.13
CA ARG A 187 -1.25 -16.39 7.87
C ARG A 187 0.17 -16.05 7.40
N ARG A 188 0.37 -15.96 6.08
CA ARG A 188 1.67 -15.57 5.52
C ARG A 188 2.11 -14.18 5.97
N ALA A 189 1.19 -13.23 6.02
CA ALA A 189 1.45 -11.89 6.55
C ALA A 189 1.82 -11.92 8.04
N ALA A 190 1.13 -12.74 8.85
CA ALA A 190 1.45 -12.92 10.27
C ALA A 190 2.86 -13.48 10.47
N ARG A 191 3.26 -14.52 9.71
CA ARG A 191 4.63 -15.07 9.75
C ARG A 191 5.70 -14.04 9.45
N ARG A 192 5.40 -13.04 8.61
CA ARG A 192 6.29 -11.93 8.28
C ARG A 192 6.17 -10.73 9.24
N ARG A 193 5.28 -10.81 10.24
CA ARG A 193 4.96 -9.74 11.18
C ARG A 193 4.61 -8.42 10.49
N VAL A 194 3.89 -8.48 9.37
CA VAL A 194 3.38 -7.33 8.64
C VAL A 194 1.89 -7.14 8.89
N ARG A 195 1.43 -5.91 8.93
CA ARG A 195 0.03 -5.56 9.07
C ARG A 195 -0.75 -6.00 7.84
N ILE A 196 -2.04 -6.27 8.00
CA ILE A 196 -2.88 -6.67 6.87
C ILE A 196 -3.97 -5.65 6.58
N SER A 197 -4.30 -5.55 5.30
CA SER A 197 -5.49 -4.88 4.81
C SER A 197 -6.27 -5.82 3.93
N THR A 198 -7.59 -5.79 4.04
CA THR A 198 -8.52 -6.51 3.17
C THR A 198 -9.79 -5.71 2.98
N GLY A 199 -10.45 -5.88 1.86
CA GLY A 199 -11.69 -5.17 1.55
C GLY A 199 -12.42 -5.81 0.38
N PHE A 200 -13.57 -5.22 0.01
CA PHE A 200 -14.39 -5.61 -1.14
C PHE A 200 -14.94 -7.04 -1.10
N ASN A 201 -14.96 -7.66 0.06
CA ASN A 201 -15.45 -9.02 0.29
C ASN A 201 -16.65 -9.03 1.24
N ALA A 202 -17.39 -10.13 1.25
CA ALA A 202 -18.44 -10.36 2.24
C ALA A 202 -17.86 -10.33 3.67
N THR A 203 -18.62 -9.80 4.62
CA THR A 203 -18.19 -9.62 6.01
C THR A 203 -17.68 -10.92 6.65
N GLN A 204 -18.31 -12.06 6.34
CA GLN A 204 -17.87 -13.37 6.85
C GLN A 204 -16.48 -13.75 6.35
N LEU A 205 -16.16 -13.46 5.09
CA LEU A 205 -14.82 -13.73 4.54
C LEU A 205 -13.78 -12.80 5.17
N ILE A 206 -14.10 -11.51 5.34
CA ILE A 206 -13.24 -10.55 6.03
C ILE A 206 -12.96 -11.03 7.46
N LYS A 207 -14.00 -11.49 8.19
CA LYS A 207 -13.84 -12.05 9.53
C LYS A 207 -12.89 -13.25 9.53
N ARG A 208 -13.07 -14.21 8.63
CA ARG A 208 -12.18 -15.40 8.51
C ARG A 208 -10.73 -15.02 8.24
N ILE A 209 -10.49 -13.98 7.42
CA ILE A 209 -9.15 -13.46 7.12
C ILE A 209 -8.50 -12.92 8.40
N PHE A 210 -9.20 -12.08 9.16
CA PHE A 210 -8.67 -11.52 10.40
C PHE A 210 -8.49 -12.57 11.50
N ASP A 211 -9.43 -13.53 11.63
CA ASP A 211 -9.32 -14.62 12.59
C ASP A 211 -8.08 -15.51 12.28
N ALA A 212 -7.84 -15.81 11.00
CA ALA A 212 -6.66 -16.55 10.59
C ALA A 212 -5.34 -15.80 10.87
N TYR A 213 -5.33 -14.47 10.69
CA TYR A 213 -4.17 -13.64 11.03
C TYR A 213 -3.89 -13.66 12.54
N ARG A 214 -4.92 -13.47 13.36
CA ARG A 214 -4.79 -13.49 14.83
C ARG A 214 -4.31 -14.84 15.34
N ALA A 215 -4.95 -15.92 14.91
CA ALA A 215 -4.58 -17.27 15.33
C ALA A 215 -3.10 -17.59 15.00
N GLU A 216 -2.62 -17.18 13.84
CA GLU A 216 -1.22 -17.36 13.47
C GLU A 216 -0.29 -16.46 14.29
N ALA A 217 -0.68 -15.21 14.56
CA ALA A 217 0.07 -14.29 15.39
C ALA A 217 0.21 -14.79 16.83
N ASP A 218 -0.89 -15.29 17.40
CA ASP A 218 -0.93 -15.89 18.73
C ASP A 218 -0.01 -17.13 18.82
N ALA A 219 -0.05 -17.99 17.80
CA ALA A 219 0.85 -19.15 17.70
C ALA A 219 2.33 -18.78 17.60
N LEU A 220 2.64 -17.61 17.03
CA LEU A 220 4.00 -17.06 16.90
C LEU A 220 4.42 -16.17 18.07
N GLY A 221 3.58 -16.05 19.11
CA GLY A 221 3.86 -15.31 20.33
C GLY A 221 4.01 -13.80 20.12
N PHE A 222 3.29 -13.20 19.19
CA PHE A 222 3.24 -11.74 19.09
C PHE A 222 1.79 -11.24 19.07
N GLU A 223 1.58 -10.09 19.70
CA GLU A 223 0.29 -9.44 19.71
C GLU A 223 -0.05 -8.94 18.30
N ALA A 224 -1.07 -9.54 17.70
CA ALA A 224 -1.70 -8.99 16.51
C ALA A 224 -2.38 -7.69 16.92
N GLY A 225 -1.63 -6.62 17.03
CA GLY A 225 -2.19 -5.33 17.43
C GLY A 225 -3.41 -5.02 16.60
N LEU A 226 -4.51 -4.62 17.23
CA LEU A 226 -5.81 -4.29 16.61
C LEU A 226 -5.76 -3.08 15.65
N SER A 227 -4.60 -2.82 15.08
CA SER A 227 -4.39 -1.87 14.00
C SER A 227 -4.73 -2.51 12.65
N THR A 228 -5.80 -3.31 12.63
CA THR A 228 -6.31 -3.89 11.41
C THR A 228 -7.26 -2.89 10.77
N SER A 229 -6.90 -2.38 9.60
CA SER A 229 -7.78 -1.53 8.82
C SER A 229 -9.00 -2.34 8.39
N ARG A 230 -10.18 -2.00 8.91
CA ARG A 230 -11.43 -2.40 8.28
C ARG A 230 -11.69 -1.43 7.13
N CYS A 231 -11.51 -1.87 5.91
CA CYS A 231 -12.17 -1.23 4.79
C CYS A 231 -13.65 -1.58 4.89
N GLY A 232 -14.42 -0.70 5.53
CA GLY A 232 -15.83 -0.92 5.76
C GLY A 232 -16.65 -0.79 4.48
N GLY A 233 -17.60 -1.69 4.35
CA GLY A 233 -18.84 -1.64 3.61
C GLY A 233 -18.85 -1.02 2.22
N ALA A 234 -19.24 -1.82 1.23
CA ALA A 234 -19.66 -1.32 -0.06
C ALA A 234 -20.87 -0.37 0.12
N LEU A 235 -20.66 0.92 0.05
CA LEU A 235 -21.71 1.81 -0.39
C LEU A 235 -21.90 1.54 -1.90
N PRO A 236 -23.15 1.51 -2.40
CA PRO A 236 -23.38 1.34 -3.82
C PRO A 236 -22.62 2.43 -4.59
N TRP A 237 -21.77 2.00 -5.50
CA TRP A 237 -20.93 2.87 -6.31
C TRP A 237 -21.81 3.85 -7.08
N ARG A 238 -21.69 5.13 -6.78
CA ARG A 238 -22.13 6.22 -7.65
C ARG A 238 -20.88 6.98 -8.11
N PRO A 239 -20.70 7.22 -9.43
CA PRO A 239 -19.46 7.75 -10.00
C PRO A 239 -18.96 9.08 -9.44
N GLN A 240 -19.77 9.79 -8.67
CA GLN A 240 -19.50 11.17 -8.22
C GLN A 240 -19.12 11.32 -6.74
N GLN A 241 -19.06 10.23 -5.93
CA GLN A 241 -18.89 10.35 -4.47
C GLN A 241 -18.04 9.25 -3.78
N ALA A 242 -17.23 8.48 -4.48
CA ALA A 242 -16.53 7.34 -3.89
C ALA A 242 -15.24 7.73 -3.14
N LYS A 243 -15.37 8.39 -2.00
CA LYS A 243 -14.35 8.32 -0.94
C LYS A 243 -14.70 7.14 -0.04
N ARG A 244 -13.80 6.18 0.06
CA ARG A 244 -13.94 5.03 0.96
C ARG A 244 -13.10 5.25 2.21
N VAL A 245 -13.74 5.18 3.35
CA VAL A 245 -13.09 5.33 4.66
C VAL A 245 -12.58 3.96 5.10
N CYS A 246 -11.28 3.87 5.31
CA CYS A 246 -10.62 2.73 5.96
C CYS A 246 -10.48 3.06 7.46
N MET A 247 -10.98 2.20 8.34
CA MET A 247 -10.99 2.47 9.77
C MET A 247 -9.97 1.61 10.52
N ARG A 248 -9.18 2.25 11.37
CA ARG A 248 -8.22 1.62 12.28
C ARG A 248 -8.79 1.63 13.70
N THR A 249 -8.86 0.48 14.36
CA THR A 249 -9.24 0.38 15.77
C THR A 249 -8.01 0.27 16.67
N ARG A 250 -7.90 1.07 17.72
CA ARG A 250 -6.91 0.89 18.80
C ARG A 250 -7.54 0.09 19.94
N SER A 251 -6.72 -0.74 20.59
CA SER A 251 -7.06 -1.31 21.88
C SER A 251 -7.11 -0.22 22.96
N PRO A 252 -7.99 -0.31 23.97
CA PRO A 252 -8.13 0.72 24.99
C PRO A 252 -7.03 0.74 26.07
N ASN A 253 -6.01 -0.12 25.99
CA ASN A 253 -4.95 -0.19 26.98
C ASN A 253 -3.56 -0.09 26.33
N ALA A 254 -3.00 1.09 26.29
CA ALA A 254 -1.58 1.40 26.35
C ALA A 254 -1.42 2.85 26.83
#